data_f3c49409876f4d228bcbe52c4fae2df4
#
_entry.id   f3c49409876f4d228bcbe52c4fae2df4
#
_cell.length_a   1.000
_cell.length_b   1.000
_cell.length_c   1.000
_cell.angle_alpha   90.00
_cell.angle_beta   90.00
_cell.angle_gamma   90.00
#
_symmetry.space_group_name_H-M   'P 1'
#
loop_
_entity.id
_entity.type
_entity.pdbx_description
1 polymer ?
#
loop_
_entity_poly.entity_id
_entity_poly.type
_entity_poly.pdbx_seq_one_letter_code
_entity_poly.pdbx_strand_id
1 'polypeptide(L)'
;EWRAPHRVDLWHDRAVFHFLTEPTDRDAYLAVLRQSLEPRGHLILSSFALDGPEKCSGLPVRRYGSEAFGALLGGEFSLRDSQYEDHQTPAGVVQKFITCRFRRLATDDQAGARDA
;
A
#
# COMPACT_ATOMS: atom_id res chain seq x y z
N GLU A 1 1.63 8.86 18.02
CA GLU A 1 1.08 8.48 16.73
C GLU A 1 1.04 9.68 15.79
N TRP A 2 1.74 9.59 14.66
CA TRP A 2 1.78 10.69 13.72
C TRP A 2 0.46 10.83 12.96
N ARG A 3 0.04 12.06 12.79
CA ARG A 3 -1.10 12.40 11.94
C ARG A 3 -0.73 13.59 11.07
N ALA A 4 -1.21 13.59 9.83
CA ALA A 4 -1.03 14.75 8.98
C ALA A 4 -1.75 15.95 9.58
N PRO A 5 -1.16 17.15 9.58
CA PRO A 5 -1.82 18.36 10.11
C PRO A 5 -3.04 18.76 9.28
N HIS A 6 -3.13 18.28 8.05
CA HIS A 6 -4.28 18.43 7.17
C HIS A 6 -4.32 17.23 6.23
N ARG A 7 -5.44 16.99 5.56
CA ARG A 7 -5.59 15.86 4.66
C ARG A 7 -4.79 16.08 3.37
N VAL A 8 -4.35 14.97 2.77
CA VAL A 8 -3.55 14.96 1.55
C VAL A 8 -4.32 14.26 0.44
N ASP A 9 -4.02 14.60 -0.80
CA ASP A 9 -4.64 13.96 -1.98
C ASP A 9 -3.77 12.87 -2.59
N LEU A 10 -2.55 12.69 -2.10
CA LEU A 10 -1.64 11.63 -2.51
C LEU A 10 -0.91 11.08 -1.29
N TRP A 11 -0.94 9.77 -1.15
CA TRP A 11 -0.16 9.04 -0.15
C TRP A 11 0.75 8.08 -0.90
N HIS A 12 2.05 8.23 -0.75
CA HIS A 12 3.03 7.38 -1.41
C HIS A 12 3.91 6.71 -0.37
N ASP A 13 3.88 5.39 -0.34
CA ASP A 13 4.70 4.57 0.54
C ASP A 13 5.56 3.63 -0.31
N ARG A 14 6.87 3.80 -0.23
CA ARG A 14 7.82 2.90 -0.89
C ARG A 14 8.56 2.11 0.18
N ALA A 15 8.24 0.81 0.28
CA ALA A 15 8.96 -0.14 1.12
C ALA A 15 8.93 0.17 2.62
N VAL A 16 7.90 0.86 3.12
CA VAL A 16 7.69 1.06 4.55
C VAL A 16 6.65 0.10 5.08
N PHE A 17 5.51 0.02 4.41
CA PHE A 17 4.39 -0.83 4.82
C PHE A 17 4.78 -2.30 4.96
N HIS A 18 5.68 -2.79 4.12
CA HIS A 18 6.09 -4.19 4.15
C HIS A 18 6.88 -4.58 5.41
N PHE A 19 7.38 -3.61 6.18
CA PHE A 19 8.01 -3.89 7.48
C PHE A 19 6.96 -4.17 8.57
N LEU A 20 5.71 -3.82 8.35
CA LEU A 20 4.64 -4.00 9.33
C LEU A 20 4.13 -5.44 9.26
N THR A 21 4.84 -6.34 9.94
CA THR A 21 4.54 -7.78 9.91
C THR A 21 3.45 -8.18 10.88
N GLU A 22 3.17 -7.35 11.90
CA GLU A 22 2.12 -7.61 12.88
C GLU A 22 0.79 -6.98 12.47
N PRO A 23 -0.35 -7.67 12.62
CA PRO A 23 -1.66 -7.11 12.26
C PRO A 23 -2.00 -5.80 12.96
N THR A 24 -1.65 -5.66 14.24
CA THR A 24 -1.93 -4.44 15.00
C THR A 24 -1.21 -3.23 14.43
N ASP A 25 0.03 -3.41 13.99
CA ASP A 25 0.81 -2.33 13.39
C ASP A 25 0.24 -1.93 12.03
N ARG A 26 -0.19 -2.92 11.25
CA ARG A 26 -0.85 -2.65 9.96
C ARG A 26 -2.17 -1.91 10.16
N ASP A 27 -2.96 -2.31 11.16
CA ASP A 27 -4.24 -1.66 11.45
C ASP A 27 -4.04 -0.19 11.85
N ALA A 28 -3.02 0.09 12.68
CA ALA A 28 -2.69 1.44 13.08
C ALA A 28 -2.28 2.30 11.86
N TYR A 29 -1.46 1.74 10.99
CA TYR A 29 -1.04 2.41 9.75
C TYR A 29 -2.25 2.74 8.87
N LEU A 30 -3.13 1.77 8.67
CA LEU A 30 -4.33 1.95 7.83
C LEU A 30 -5.30 2.98 8.44
N ALA A 31 -5.38 3.05 9.76
CA ALA A 31 -6.20 4.07 10.43
C ALA A 31 -5.67 5.48 10.14
N VAL A 32 -4.35 5.68 10.21
CA VAL A 32 -3.74 6.97 9.88
C VAL A 32 -3.94 7.30 8.41
N LEU A 33 -3.78 6.32 7.53
CA LEU A 33 -4.03 6.49 6.09
C LEU A 33 -5.45 6.99 5.83
N ARG A 34 -6.45 6.34 6.44
CA ARG A 34 -7.85 6.71 6.24
C ARG A 34 -8.18 8.09 6.78
N GLN A 35 -7.51 8.50 7.85
CA GLN A 35 -7.70 9.84 8.42
C GLN A 35 -7.03 10.93 7.59
N SER A 36 -5.96 10.59 6.89
CA SER A 36 -5.09 11.56 6.23
C SER A 36 -5.38 11.73 4.74
N LEU A 37 -5.83 10.67 4.07
CA LEU A 37 -6.05 10.72 2.62
C LEU A 37 -7.45 11.22 2.31
N GLU A 38 -7.52 12.23 1.43
CA GLU A 38 -8.80 12.77 0.95
C GLU A 38 -9.62 11.72 0.21
N PRO A 39 -10.96 11.78 0.26
CA PRO A 39 -11.79 11.03 -0.67
C PRO A 39 -11.36 11.34 -2.10
N ARG A 40 -11.34 10.30 -2.95
CA ARG A 40 -10.83 10.39 -4.33
C ARG A 40 -9.33 10.63 -4.44
N GLY A 41 -8.61 10.62 -3.31
CA GLY A 41 -7.17 10.71 -3.31
C GLY A 41 -6.51 9.44 -3.87
N HIS A 42 -5.24 9.53 -4.17
CA HIS A 42 -4.46 8.43 -4.72
C HIS A 42 -3.54 7.85 -3.66
N LEU A 43 -3.45 6.52 -3.67
CA LEU A 43 -2.55 5.77 -2.79
C LEU A 43 -1.61 4.96 -3.66
N ILE A 44 -0.31 5.13 -3.44
CA ILE A 44 0.71 4.34 -4.12
C ILE A 44 1.47 3.55 -3.05
N LEU A 45 1.41 2.22 -3.15
CA LEU A 45 2.11 1.33 -2.24
C LEU A 45 3.13 0.50 -3.01
N SER A 46 4.37 0.49 -2.54
CA SER A 46 5.42 -0.36 -3.08
C SER A 46 5.95 -1.27 -1.98
N SER A 47 6.13 -2.54 -2.30
CA SER A 47 6.71 -3.51 -1.38
C SER A 47 7.51 -4.54 -2.18
N PHE A 48 8.20 -5.44 -1.47
CA PHE A 48 8.71 -6.62 -2.14
C PHE A 48 7.54 -7.45 -2.65
N ALA A 49 7.67 -7.94 -3.89
CA ALA A 49 6.68 -8.82 -4.51
C ALA A 49 6.69 -10.18 -3.82
N LEU A 50 5.68 -11.02 -4.10
CA LEU A 50 5.56 -12.35 -3.52
C LEU A 50 6.78 -13.24 -3.77
N ASP A 51 7.45 -13.05 -4.90
CA ASP A 51 8.68 -13.76 -5.25
C ASP A 51 9.96 -12.93 -5.00
N GLY A 52 9.82 -11.82 -4.26
CA GLY A 52 10.93 -10.99 -3.86
C GLY A 52 11.60 -11.46 -2.57
N PRO A 53 12.53 -10.67 -2.03
CA PRO A 53 13.23 -11.03 -0.80
C PRO A 53 12.30 -11.12 0.41
N GLU A 54 12.66 -11.95 1.38
CA GLU A 54 11.93 -12.08 2.64
C GLU A 54 12.38 -11.08 3.70
N LYS A 55 13.51 -10.42 3.46
CA LYS A 55 14.09 -9.43 4.37
C LYS A 55 14.53 -8.19 3.61
N CYS A 56 14.42 -7.05 4.26
CA CYS A 56 14.92 -5.78 3.77
C CYS A 56 15.85 -5.20 4.82
N SER A 57 17.09 -4.89 4.43
CA SER A 57 18.12 -4.40 5.37
C SER A 57 18.29 -5.30 6.59
N GLY A 58 18.15 -6.62 6.40
CA GLY A 58 18.27 -7.61 7.46
C GLY A 58 17.04 -7.79 8.35
N LEU A 59 16.00 -6.99 8.15
CA LEU A 59 14.74 -7.08 8.91
C LEU A 59 13.69 -7.86 8.12
N PRO A 60 12.87 -8.68 8.80
CA PRO A 60 11.81 -9.43 8.11
C PRO A 60 10.75 -8.47 7.57
N VAL A 61 10.19 -8.83 6.41
CA VAL A 61 9.12 -8.08 5.77
C VAL A 61 8.00 -9.02 5.37
N ARG A 62 6.81 -8.46 5.20
CA ARG A 62 5.70 -9.18 4.57
C ARG A 62 5.66 -8.79 3.10
N ARG A 63 5.66 -9.80 2.23
CA ARG A 63 5.59 -9.59 0.79
C ARG A 63 4.14 -9.50 0.34
N TYR A 64 3.88 -8.71 -0.70
CA TYR A 64 2.52 -8.48 -1.18
C TYR A 64 2.40 -8.69 -2.67
N GLY A 65 1.24 -9.16 -3.09
CA GLY A 65 0.76 -9.01 -4.46
C GLY A 65 -0.39 -8.00 -4.48
N SER A 66 -0.90 -7.68 -5.65
CA SER A 66 -2.00 -6.70 -5.78
C SER A 66 -3.26 -7.14 -5.05
N GLU A 67 -3.57 -8.44 -5.07
CA GLU A 67 -4.75 -8.99 -4.38
C GLU A 67 -4.63 -8.85 -2.86
N ALA A 68 -3.45 -9.11 -2.31
CA ALA A 68 -3.22 -9.00 -0.88
C ALA A 68 -3.36 -7.55 -0.39
N PHE A 69 -2.84 -6.59 -1.14
CA PHE A 69 -3.03 -5.17 -0.86
C PHE A 69 -4.51 -4.80 -0.91
N GLY A 70 -5.21 -5.24 -1.95
CA GLY A 70 -6.64 -4.97 -2.10
C GLY A 70 -7.47 -5.51 -0.96
N ALA A 71 -7.16 -6.72 -0.50
CA ALA A 71 -7.86 -7.34 0.62
C ALA A 71 -7.66 -6.56 1.92
N LEU A 72 -6.45 -6.04 2.17
CA LEU A 72 -6.16 -5.25 3.37
C LEU A 72 -6.83 -3.88 3.34
N LEU A 73 -6.87 -3.24 2.17
CA LEU A 73 -7.45 -1.90 2.03
C LEU A 73 -8.97 -1.91 2.03
N GLY A 74 -9.57 -2.99 1.54
CA GLY A 74 -11.02 -3.14 1.51
C GLY A 74 -11.68 -2.37 0.36
N GLY A 75 -13.00 -2.31 0.39
CA GLY A 75 -13.81 -1.73 -0.68
C GLY A 75 -13.72 -0.22 -0.83
N GLU A 76 -13.06 0.47 0.09
CA GLU A 76 -12.84 1.91 0.01
C GLU A 76 -11.83 2.32 -1.06
N PHE A 77 -11.01 1.36 -1.53
CA PHE A 77 -9.92 1.62 -2.46
C PHE A 77 -10.09 0.76 -3.71
N SER A 78 -9.93 1.38 -4.86
CA SER A 78 -10.02 0.72 -6.16
C SER A 78 -8.62 0.63 -6.76
N LEU A 79 -8.18 -0.59 -7.08
CA LEU A 79 -6.91 -0.80 -7.77
C LEU A 79 -6.98 -0.24 -9.18
N ARG A 80 -6.06 0.66 -9.52
CA ARG A 80 -6.00 1.30 -10.83
C ARG A 80 -4.96 0.67 -11.72
N ASP A 81 -3.76 0.41 -11.19
CA ASP A 81 -2.74 -0.32 -11.92
C ASP A 81 -1.71 -0.88 -10.96
N SER A 82 -0.92 -1.82 -11.47
CA SER A 82 0.20 -2.40 -10.74
C SER A 82 1.36 -2.63 -11.70
N GLN A 83 2.58 -2.49 -11.20
CA GLN A 83 3.80 -2.71 -11.96
C GLN A 83 4.79 -3.49 -11.13
N TYR A 84 5.57 -4.35 -11.79
CA TYR A 84 6.71 -5.01 -11.19
C TYR A 84 7.98 -4.28 -11.61
N GLU A 85 8.90 -4.13 -10.67
CA GLU A 85 10.20 -3.52 -10.93
C GLU A 85 11.30 -4.36 -10.31
N ASP A 86 12.41 -4.52 -11.04
CA ASP A 86 13.62 -5.11 -10.49
C ASP A 86 14.54 -3.98 -10.03
N HIS A 87 14.88 -3.98 -8.75
CA HIS A 87 15.83 -3.05 -8.18
C HIS A 87 17.14 -3.78 -7.91
N GLN A 88 18.22 -3.33 -8.53
CA GLN A 88 19.54 -3.89 -8.28
C GLN A 88 20.26 -3.09 -7.20
N THR A 89 20.63 -3.79 -6.12
CA THR A 89 21.37 -3.16 -5.03
C THR A 89 22.82 -2.89 -5.44
N PRO A 90 23.57 -2.03 -4.71
CA PRO A 90 24.99 -1.82 -4.98
C PRO A 90 25.81 -3.12 -4.93
N ALA A 91 25.37 -4.12 -4.15
CA ALA A 91 26.00 -5.42 -4.08
C ALA A 91 25.62 -6.35 -5.25
N GLY A 92 24.82 -5.90 -6.20
CA GLY A 92 24.42 -6.67 -7.36
C GLY A 92 23.23 -7.60 -7.15
N VAL A 93 22.58 -7.55 -5.99
CA VAL A 93 21.40 -8.38 -5.70
C VAL A 93 20.18 -7.74 -6.33
N VAL A 94 19.39 -8.54 -7.04
CA VAL A 94 18.12 -8.06 -7.61
C VAL A 94 17.00 -8.24 -6.60
N GLN A 95 16.27 -7.17 -6.35
CA GLN A 95 15.10 -7.15 -5.46
C GLN A 95 13.86 -6.84 -6.30
N LYS A 96 12.92 -7.77 -6.35
CA LYS A 96 11.69 -7.57 -7.11
C LYS A 96 10.65 -6.86 -6.25
N PHE A 97 10.20 -5.72 -6.75
CA PHE A 97 9.16 -4.89 -6.13
C PHE A 97 7.87 -5.01 -6.90
N ILE A 98 6.76 -4.81 -6.20
CA ILE A 98 5.48 -4.50 -6.81
C ILE A 98 5.05 -3.12 -6.35
N THR A 99 4.59 -2.30 -7.29
CA THR A 99 4.01 -0.98 -7.00
C THR A 99 2.57 -1.00 -7.46
N CYS A 100 1.66 -0.72 -6.54
CA CYS A 100 0.23 -0.69 -6.83
C CYS A 100 -0.29 0.72 -6.61
N ARG A 101 -1.09 1.22 -7.55
CA ARG A 101 -1.78 2.49 -7.43
C ARG A 101 -3.26 2.23 -7.21
N PHE A 102 -3.77 2.79 -6.12
CA PHE A 102 -5.18 2.74 -5.75
C PHE A 102 -5.77 4.13 -5.75
N ARG A 103 -7.06 4.20 -5.98
CA ARG A 103 -7.83 5.42 -5.77
C ARG A 103 -8.81 5.20 -4.65
N ARG A 104 -8.85 6.12 -3.69
CA ARG A 104 -9.85 6.07 -2.64
C ARG A 104 -11.19 6.50 -3.22
N LEU A 105 -12.21 5.68 -3.01
CA LEU A 105 -13.55 5.97 -3.49
C LEU A 105 -14.22 6.97 -2.57
N ALA A 106 -15.02 7.87 -3.15
CA ALA A 106 -15.90 8.71 -2.38
C ALA A 106 -17.11 7.90 -1.91
N THR A 107 -17.84 8.40 -0.92
CA THR A 107 -19.02 7.72 -0.38
C THR A 107 -20.05 7.42 -1.46
N ASP A 108 -20.24 8.34 -2.41
CA ASP A 108 -21.17 8.16 -3.52
C ASP A 108 -20.76 7.02 -4.44
N ASP A 109 -19.45 6.92 -4.72
CA ASP A 109 -18.89 5.86 -5.56
C ASP A 109 -19.08 4.50 -4.88
N GLN A 110 -18.89 4.43 -3.57
CA GLN A 110 -19.08 3.20 -2.80
C GLN A 110 -20.55 2.76 -2.80
N ALA A 111 -21.48 3.70 -2.61
CA ALA A 111 -22.91 3.42 -2.63
C ALA A 111 -23.33 2.89 -4.01
N GLY A 112 -22.86 3.53 -5.09
CA GLY A 112 -23.14 3.07 -6.45
C GLY A 112 -22.58 1.68 -6.71
N ALA A 113 -21.38 1.39 -6.24
CA ALA A 113 -20.76 0.07 -6.39
C ALA A 113 -21.53 -1.02 -5.65
N ARG A 114 -22.12 -0.72 -4.50
CA ARG A 114 -22.93 -1.68 -3.74
C ARG A 114 -24.26 -1.97 -4.40
N ASP A 115 -24.83 -1.02 -5.07
CA ASP A 115 -26.12 -1.14 -5.72
C ASP A 115 -26.01 -1.83 -7.09
N ALA A 116 -24.83 -1.90 -7.61
CA ALA A 116 -24.55 -2.54 -8.91
C ALA A 116 -24.52 -4.10 -8.80
#